data_9fc18d4c212103eeadf32dabedd66646
#
_entry.id   9fc18d4c212103eeadf32dabedd66646
#
_cell.length_a   1.000
_cell.length_b   1.000
_cell.length_c   1.000
_cell.angle_alpha   90.00
_cell.angle_beta   90.00
_cell.angle_gamma   90.00
#
_symmetry.space_group_name_H-M   'P 1'
#
loop_
_entity.id
_entity.type
_entity.pdbx_description
1 polymer ?
#
loop_
_entity_poly.entity_id
_entity_poly.type
_entity_poly.pdbx_seq_one_letter_code
_entity_poly.pdbx_strand_id
1 'polypeptide(L)'
;ELPHVLSQATVANGVATSGTITNWKGVVRNHYEGAKDDLKTIGWNNELKIGEWTTAADLTWSKATKLSSRYETTAGTVASQQDFLRYTNFDGANVTQVKYTPGLDYADRGVARLTDTMGWSGGAASPQAGYLGQPYIEDEVKAVRLTAKKAVEWGPIVDTTYGFNHTMRDKARSGQDGRLMIKGGGPFATADMPGSDVAQAGASGFNVASWDPRGSLGSIYELAPKVDADIYGKFWDVKERISTAYVMGGLDGNLFGLPYRGNVGVQAVHTDQTGGGYVVDKARCVGNTATTCPAQRVTDGDKFWDVLPSLNLSFDLGNEQFLRLGAAKVVSRANLDDLRAGQNFGLATQGLSILTGSGGNPQLKPFRAKSLDLSYEKYFGNKGYVSAAAFYKKLDTYIYRAPRAFDYAPFITSTTALPLTGPFAGSTQGLYTQPTNGNGGNLYGYELAANLPFSMISPYLDGFGVMVNHSDTKSGIELPEIGFANVNGDKVSIPLPGLSRKVTNLRLYYEKAGFQIAAAARKRSSFLGQVSDYQDNAQLTFIKGETVVDLQASYEIQSGWLKGTSLFVQAQNWNNAPFLEFVEDENNPTNRVDYGRTYHFGASYRF
;
A
#
# COMPACT_ATOMS: atom_id res chain seq x y z
N GLU A 1 1.35 24.33 16.41
CA GLU A 1 2.27 24.84 15.37
C GLU A 1 2.47 26.33 15.55
N LEU A 2 3.72 26.79 15.52
CA LEU A 2 4.01 28.21 15.50
C LEU A 2 3.61 28.75 14.11
N PRO A 3 2.98 29.94 14.02
CA PRO A 3 2.65 30.50 12.72
C PRO A 3 3.96 30.88 12.00
N HIS A 4 4.30 30.07 11.00
CA HIS A 4 5.43 30.37 10.12
C HIS A 4 5.09 31.56 9.25
N VAL A 5 6.03 32.49 9.11
CA VAL A 5 5.88 33.66 8.27
C VAL A 5 6.93 33.61 7.16
N LEU A 6 6.48 33.65 5.92
CA LEU A 6 7.36 33.78 4.77
C LEU A 6 7.64 35.27 4.54
N SER A 7 8.91 35.62 4.54
CA SER A 7 9.39 36.98 4.28
C SER A 7 10.46 36.97 3.18
N GLN A 8 10.72 38.15 2.60
CA GLN A 8 11.73 38.32 1.55
C GLN A 8 11.59 37.32 0.39
N ALA A 9 10.34 37.02 0.03
CA ALA A 9 10.07 36.05 -1.02
C ALA A 9 10.28 36.63 -2.42
N THR A 10 10.93 35.85 -3.29
CA THR A 10 10.93 36.09 -4.73
C THR A 10 9.90 35.16 -5.36
N VAL A 11 8.95 35.72 -6.10
CA VAL A 11 7.89 34.94 -6.74
C VAL A 11 8.10 34.93 -8.26
N ALA A 12 8.09 33.76 -8.86
CA ALA A 12 8.09 33.57 -10.31
C ALA A 12 6.96 32.59 -10.68
N ASN A 13 6.15 32.95 -11.67
CA ASN A 13 5.03 32.12 -12.16
C ASN A 13 4.07 31.64 -11.04
N GLY A 14 3.82 32.50 -10.04
CA GLY A 14 2.96 32.17 -8.91
C GLY A 14 3.61 31.33 -7.81
N VAL A 15 4.87 30.95 -7.96
CA VAL A 15 5.64 30.14 -7.00
C VAL A 15 6.70 30.99 -6.32
N ALA A 16 6.80 30.92 -4.98
CA ALA A 16 7.89 31.54 -4.23
C ALA A 16 9.17 30.73 -4.41
N THR A 17 10.08 31.20 -5.28
CA THR A 17 11.32 30.49 -5.66
C THR A 17 12.45 30.68 -4.67
N SER A 18 12.37 31.68 -3.80
CA SER A 18 13.26 31.90 -2.65
C SER A 18 12.54 32.65 -1.56
N GLY A 19 13.04 32.59 -0.34
CA GLY A 19 12.48 33.29 0.78
C GLY A 19 13.12 32.94 2.11
N THR A 20 12.64 33.63 3.16
CA THR A 20 13.02 33.33 4.55
C THR A 20 11.76 32.98 5.34
N ILE A 21 11.74 31.80 5.91
CA ILE A 21 10.70 31.33 6.83
C ILE A 21 11.15 31.69 8.23
N THR A 22 10.41 32.58 8.92
CA THR A 22 10.66 32.98 10.31
C THR A 22 9.76 32.17 11.26
N ASN A 23 10.03 32.23 12.55
CA ASN A 23 9.41 31.39 13.58
C ASN A 23 9.58 29.90 13.32
N TRP A 24 10.69 29.52 12.70
CA TRP A 24 11.02 28.15 12.37
C TRP A 24 11.76 27.49 13.53
N LYS A 25 11.57 26.17 13.67
CA LYS A 25 12.35 25.32 14.57
C LYS A 25 12.77 24.06 13.85
N GLY A 26 14.08 23.82 13.80
CA GLY A 26 14.61 22.58 13.27
C GLY A 26 14.43 21.45 14.25
N VAL A 27 13.96 20.31 13.75
CA VAL A 27 13.88 19.05 14.49
C VAL A 27 14.71 18.01 13.78
N VAL A 28 15.74 17.54 14.43
CA VAL A 28 16.57 16.45 13.96
C VAL A 28 16.06 15.16 14.58
N ARG A 29 15.67 14.20 13.75
CA ARG A 29 15.20 12.88 14.19
C ARG A 29 16.20 11.82 13.79
N ASN A 30 16.57 10.96 14.74
CA ASN A 30 17.28 9.74 14.48
C ASN A 30 16.46 8.58 14.98
N HIS A 31 16.26 7.58 14.15
CA HIS A 31 15.49 6.41 14.53
C HIS A 31 16.16 5.11 14.08
N TYR A 32 15.88 4.07 14.81
CA TYR A 32 16.22 2.71 14.45
C TYR A 32 14.93 1.92 14.24
N GLU A 33 14.84 1.26 13.10
CA GLU A 33 13.74 0.35 12.79
C GLU A 33 14.27 -1.06 12.66
N GLY A 34 13.57 -2.00 13.30
CA GLY A 34 13.85 -3.41 13.20
C GLY A 34 12.56 -4.22 13.17
N ALA A 35 12.62 -5.41 12.61
CA ALA A 35 11.51 -6.35 12.63
C ALA A 35 12.02 -7.77 12.85
N LYS A 36 11.21 -8.55 13.58
CA LYS A 36 11.36 -9.99 13.69
C LYS A 36 10.10 -10.63 13.16
N ASP A 37 10.25 -11.39 12.09
CA ASP A 37 9.17 -12.09 11.42
C ASP A 37 9.41 -13.60 11.56
N ASP A 38 8.38 -14.33 12.01
CA ASP A 38 8.38 -15.79 12.09
C ASP A 38 7.21 -16.31 11.23
N LEU A 39 7.48 -17.28 10.36
CA LEU A 39 6.47 -18.00 9.57
C LEU A 39 6.60 -19.49 9.81
N LYS A 40 5.49 -20.11 10.21
CA LYS A 40 5.36 -21.56 10.37
C LYS A 40 4.24 -22.04 9.46
N THR A 41 4.52 -23.04 8.63
CA THR A 41 3.53 -23.62 7.71
C THR A 41 3.65 -25.13 7.71
N ILE A 42 2.50 -25.79 7.79
CA ILE A 42 2.37 -27.23 7.62
C ILE A 42 1.25 -27.46 6.59
N GLY A 43 1.55 -28.27 5.58
CA GLY A 43 0.60 -28.67 4.57
C GLY A 43 0.65 -30.18 4.34
N TRP A 44 -0.52 -30.77 4.08
CA TRP A 44 -0.66 -32.14 3.65
C TRP A 44 -1.55 -32.18 2.42
N ASN A 45 -1.08 -32.83 1.37
CA ASN A 45 -1.82 -33.05 0.15
C ASN A 45 -1.86 -34.56 -0.14
N ASN A 46 -3.01 -35.05 -0.53
CA ASN A 46 -3.19 -36.43 -0.95
C ASN A 46 -4.10 -36.50 -2.17
N GLU A 47 -3.68 -37.23 -3.19
CA GLU A 47 -4.46 -37.52 -4.38
C GLU A 47 -4.70 -39.02 -4.46
N LEU A 48 -5.95 -39.40 -4.67
CA LEU A 48 -6.38 -40.79 -4.78
C LEU A 48 -7.23 -40.98 -6.02
N LYS A 49 -7.01 -42.10 -6.72
CA LYS A 49 -7.91 -42.58 -7.77
C LYS A 49 -8.86 -43.61 -7.19
N ILE A 50 -10.16 -43.34 -7.24
CA ILE A 50 -11.21 -44.20 -6.74
C ILE A 50 -12.15 -44.53 -7.91
N GLY A 51 -11.94 -45.67 -8.57
CA GLY A 51 -12.62 -45.99 -9.82
C GLY A 51 -12.29 -44.93 -10.90
N GLU A 52 -13.31 -44.31 -11.46
CA GLU A 52 -13.18 -43.24 -12.48
C GLU A 52 -12.93 -41.83 -11.89
N TRP A 53 -12.91 -41.70 -10.57
CA TRP A 53 -12.72 -40.45 -9.91
C TRP A 53 -11.26 -40.23 -9.52
N THR A 54 -10.76 -39.04 -9.79
CA THR A 54 -9.53 -38.51 -9.18
C THR A 54 -9.95 -37.56 -8.08
N THR A 55 -9.65 -37.92 -6.83
CA THR A 55 -9.99 -37.14 -5.65
C THR A 55 -8.73 -36.55 -5.04
N ALA A 56 -8.80 -35.33 -4.54
CA ALA A 56 -7.69 -34.72 -3.80
C ALA A 56 -8.19 -34.03 -2.52
N ALA A 57 -7.37 -34.14 -1.48
CA ALA A 57 -7.56 -33.46 -0.21
C ALA A 57 -6.31 -32.68 0.16
N ASP A 58 -6.49 -31.40 0.49
CA ASP A 58 -5.44 -30.51 0.98
C ASP A 58 -5.81 -30.03 2.37
N LEU A 59 -4.88 -30.12 3.31
CA LEU A 59 -4.98 -29.52 4.63
C LEU A 59 -3.81 -28.56 4.80
N THR A 60 -4.10 -27.33 5.23
CA THR A 60 -3.07 -26.32 5.41
C THR A 60 -3.26 -25.61 6.74
N TRP A 61 -2.17 -25.44 7.46
CA TRP A 61 -2.04 -24.53 8.59
C TRP A 61 -0.84 -23.63 8.37
N SER A 62 -1.03 -22.32 8.57
CA SER A 62 0.03 -21.33 8.48
C SER A 62 -0.16 -20.27 9.56
N LYS A 63 0.92 -19.92 10.25
CA LYS A 63 0.93 -18.86 11.25
C LYS A 63 2.12 -17.94 10.99
N ALA A 64 1.84 -16.67 10.75
CA ALA A 64 2.82 -15.60 10.66
C ALA A 64 2.74 -14.71 11.89
N THR A 65 3.88 -14.34 12.46
CA THR A 65 3.97 -13.32 13.50
C THR A 65 5.01 -12.29 13.10
N LYS A 66 4.74 -11.03 13.40
CA LYS A 66 5.66 -9.91 13.16
C LYS A 66 5.71 -9.02 14.39
N LEU A 67 6.89 -8.88 14.96
CA LEU A 67 7.20 -7.86 15.96
C LEU A 67 8.08 -6.79 15.29
N SER A 68 7.54 -5.61 15.09
CA SER A 68 8.32 -4.46 14.63
C SER A 68 8.76 -3.63 15.83
N SER A 69 9.88 -2.92 15.70
CA SER A 69 10.34 -1.97 16.71
C SER A 69 10.80 -0.70 15.99
N ARG A 70 10.22 0.43 16.37
CA ARG A 70 10.68 1.74 15.96
C ARG A 70 11.11 2.50 17.21
N TYR A 71 12.40 2.78 17.30
CA TYR A 71 13.00 3.58 18.35
C TYR A 71 13.40 4.93 17.77
N GLU A 72 12.53 5.94 17.92
CA GLU A 72 12.71 7.29 17.42
C GLU A 72 13.10 8.23 18.54
N THR A 73 14.10 9.06 18.31
CA THR A 73 14.55 10.12 19.23
C THR A 73 14.61 11.44 18.51
N THR A 74 14.33 12.53 19.23
CA THR A 74 14.31 13.89 18.69
C THR A 74 15.34 14.77 19.35
N ALA A 75 15.93 15.64 18.53
CA ALA A 75 16.81 16.69 18.98
C ALA A 75 16.48 18.02 18.29
N GLY A 76 16.85 19.11 18.92
CA GLY A 76 16.66 20.45 18.39
C GLY A 76 17.01 21.51 19.41
N THR A 77 16.57 22.74 19.15
CA THR A 77 16.75 23.85 20.06
C THR A 77 15.85 23.72 21.27
N VAL A 78 16.25 24.31 22.40
CA VAL A 78 15.41 24.46 23.60
C VAL A 78 14.11 25.19 23.29
N ALA A 79 13.08 24.98 24.12
CA ALA A 79 11.72 25.44 23.85
C ALA A 79 11.62 26.97 23.54
N SER A 80 12.41 27.81 24.20
CA SER A 80 12.41 29.27 24.03
C SER A 80 13.19 29.78 22.82
N GLN A 81 14.03 28.92 22.18
CA GLN A 81 14.88 29.34 21.08
C GLN A 81 14.19 29.05 19.74
N GLN A 82 13.97 30.11 18.97
CA GLN A 82 13.49 30.06 17.59
C GLN A 82 14.62 30.31 16.62
N ASP A 83 14.42 29.93 15.37
CA ASP A 83 15.34 30.11 14.26
C ASP A 83 14.61 30.63 13.03
N PHE A 84 15.33 30.81 11.94
CA PHE A 84 14.79 31.02 10.61
C PHE A 84 15.36 29.99 9.63
N LEU A 85 14.63 29.72 8.54
CA LEU A 85 15.11 28.92 7.43
C LEU A 85 15.07 29.75 6.15
N ARG A 86 16.22 30.02 5.55
CA ARG A 86 16.30 30.61 4.22
C ARG A 86 16.34 29.47 3.17
N TYR A 87 15.61 29.64 2.08
CA TYR A 87 15.70 28.76 0.94
C TYR A 87 15.89 29.55 -0.35
N THR A 88 16.57 28.93 -1.32
CA THR A 88 16.83 29.48 -2.66
C THR A 88 16.72 28.39 -3.71
N ASN A 89 16.53 28.80 -4.97
CA ASN A 89 16.44 27.90 -6.13
C ASN A 89 15.29 26.88 -6.05
N PHE A 90 14.20 27.23 -5.37
CA PHE A 90 12.99 26.43 -5.47
C PHE A 90 12.35 26.69 -6.84
N ASP A 91 12.37 25.66 -7.65
CA ASP A 91 11.69 25.67 -8.93
C ASP A 91 10.84 24.41 -8.96
N GLY A 92 9.56 24.51 -8.79
CA GLY A 92 8.63 23.39 -8.55
C GLY A 92 8.95 22.08 -9.27
N ALA A 93 9.63 22.12 -10.43
CA ALA A 93 10.03 20.93 -11.19
C ALA A 93 11.36 20.31 -10.70
N ASN A 94 12.23 21.08 -10.07
CA ASN A 94 13.58 20.61 -9.71
C ASN A 94 13.98 20.94 -8.27
N VAL A 95 13.27 20.32 -7.32
CA VAL A 95 13.52 20.48 -5.88
C VAL A 95 14.93 20.04 -5.42
N THR A 96 15.70 19.32 -6.25
CA THR A 96 17.08 18.94 -5.91
C THR A 96 18.06 20.10 -5.93
N GLN A 97 17.71 21.22 -6.53
CA GLN A 97 18.53 22.42 -6.57
C GLN A 97 18.22 23.40 -5.42
N VAL A 98 17.19 23.11 -4.63
CA VAL A 98 16.85 23.96 -3.48
C VAL A 98 17.97 23.88 -2.46
N LYS A 99 18.49 25.05 -2.08
CA LYS A 99 19.44 25.18 -0.98
C LYS A 99 18.71 25.73 0.24
N TYR A 100 18.86 25.05 1.34
CA TYR A 100 18.34 25.47 2.63
C TYR A 100 19.49 25.93 3.52
N THR A 101 19.29 27.04 4.20
CA THR A 101 20.25 27.61 5.13
C THR A 101 19.52 28.01 6.42
N PRO A 102 19.58 27.15 7.45
CA PRO A 102 19.09 27.55 8.78
C PRO A 102 19.97 28.65 9.38
N GLY A 103 19.42 29.43 10.31
CA GLY A 103 20.17 30.45 11.04
C GLY A 103 21.12 29.85 12.07
N LEU A 104 20.81 28.67 12.58
CA LEU A 104 21.61 27.96 13.56
C LEU A 104 22.28 26.73 12.92
N ASP A 105 23.41 26.29 13.46
CA ASP A 105 24.08 25.06 13.01
C ASP A 105 23.52 23.83 13.75
N TYR A 106 22.71 23.03 13.05
CA TYR A 106 22.12 21.80 13.60
C TYR A 106 23.10 20.62 13.64
N ALA A 107 24.32 20.78 13.13
CA ALA A 107 25.43 19.85 13.40
C ALA A 107 26.11 20.11 14.75
N ASP A 108 25.98 21.34 15.28
CA ASP A 108 26.47 21.71 16.60
C ASP A 108 25.58 21.09 17.70
N ARG A 109 26.15 20.25 18.53
CA ARG A 109 25.49 19.58 19.66
C ARG A 109 25.14 20.52 20.83
N GLY A 110 25.72 21.70 20.87
CA GLY A 110 25.30 22.76 21.76
C GLY A 110 23.97 23.38 21.37
N VAL A 111 23.67 23.37 20.06
CA VAL A 111 22.43 23.85 19.47
C VAL A 111 21.37 22.77 19.42
N ALA A 112 21.68 21.63 18.76
CA ALA A 112 20.77 20.51 18.65
C ALA A 112 20.96 19.54 19.83
N ARG A 113 20.11 19.63 20.83
CA ARG A 113 20.13 18.76 22.03
C ARG A 113 18.95 17.79 22.02
N LEU A 114 19.13 16.61 22.63
CA LEU A 114 18.02 15.67 22.80
C LEU A 114 16.94 16.30 23.70
N THR A 115 15.73 16.48 23.17
CA THR A 115 14.63 17.15 23.88
C THR A 115 13.32 16.97 23.11
N ASP A 116 12.19 17.30 23.75
CA ASP A 116 10.91 17.54 23.07
C ASP A 116 10.90 18.98 22.50
N THR A 117 11.48 19.16 21.32
CA THR A 117 11.68 20.46 20.69
C THR A 117 10.38 21.22 20.44
N MET A 118 9.31 20.55 20.10
CA MET A 118 8.04 21.13 19.65
C MET A 118 6.92 21.03 20.68
N GLY A 119 7.11 20.28 21.74
CA GLY A 119 6.04 20.00 22.70
C GLY A 119 4.91 19.14 22.15
N TRP A 120 5.21 18.20 21.25
CA TRP A 120 4.22 17.43 20.49
C TRP A 120 3.26 16.59 21.34
N SER A 121 3.63 16.21 22.52
CA SER A 121 2.80 15.38 23.38
C SER A 121 1.80 16.13 24.25
N GLY A 122 1.51 17.39 23.94
CA GLY A 122 0.61 18.23 24.74
C GLY A 122 1.35 19.15 25.68
N GLY A 123 2.59 19.51 25.37
CA GLY A 123 3.39 20.48 26.10
C GLY A 123 3.89 19.94 27.45
N ALA A 124 3.92 20.82 28.45
CA ALA A 124 4.50 20.52 29.76
C ALA A 124 3.88 19.32 30.49
N ALA A 125 2.63 18.98 30.21
CA ALA A 125 1.94 17.86 30.86
C ALA A 125 2.38 16.47 30.40
N SER A 126 2.96 16.38 29.21
CA SER A 126 3.27 15.07 28.59
C SER A 126 4.51 15.17 27.70
N PRO A 127 5.72 15.44 28.23
CA PRO A 127 6.94 15.59 27.43
C PRO A 127 7.26 14.32 26.65
N GLN A 128 7.75 14.48 25.41
CA GLN A 128 8.11 13.36 24.53
C GLN A 128 9.37 13.73 23.73
N ALA A 129 10.54 13.36 24.21
CA ALA A 129 11.81 13.52 23.50
C ALA A 129 12.09 12.37 22.52
N GLY A 130 11.12 11.50 22.33
CA GLY A 130 11.17 10.38 21.41
C GLY A 130 10.01 9.44 21.61
N TYR A 131 10.02 8.34 20.87
CA TYR A 131 8.93 7.37 20.81
C TYR A 131 9.48 5.95 20.58
N LEU A 132 8.96 5.00 21.36
CA LEU A 132 9.19 3.58 21.14
C LEU A 132 7.86 2.95 20.73
N GLY A 133 7.76 2.48 19.49
CA GLY A 133 6.62 1.75 18.98
C GLY A 133 6.96 0.30 18.73
N GLN A 134 6.19 -0.63 19.30
CA GLN A 134 6.39 -2.06 19.16
C GLN A 134 5.09 -2.77 18.74
N PRO A 135 4.60 -2.53 17.50
CA PRO A 135 3.43 -3.26 17.02
C PRO A 135 3.75 -4.74 16.83
N TYR A 136 2.83 -5.57 17.31
CA TYR A 136 2.82 -7.01 17.14
C TYR A 136 1.62 -7.43 16.30
N ILE A 137 1.87 -8.17 15.24
CA ILE A 137 0.85 -8.71 14.34
C ILE A 137 0.94 -10.23 14.38
N GLU A 138 -0.23 -10.85 14.51
CA GLU A 138 -0.40 -12.30 14.36
C GLU A 138 -1.43 -12.56 13.26
N ASP A 139 -1.15 -13.49 12.34
CA ASP A 139 -2.02 -13.87 11.23
C ASP A 139 -1.99 -15.40 11.08
N GLU A 140 -3.09 -16.06 11.43
CA GLU A 140 -3.23 -17.51 11.36
C GLU A 140 -4.25 -17.90 10.28
N VAL A 141 -3.88 -18.85 9.44
CA VAL A 141 -4.74 -19.43 8.39
C VAL A 141 -4.82 -20.94 8.57
N LYS A 142 -6.04 -21.45 8.53
CA LYS A 142 -6.34 -22.89 8.46
C LYS A 142 -7.25 -23.13 7.27
N ALA A 143 -6.91 -24.09 6.43
CA ALA A 143 -7.71 -24.40 5.25
C ALA A 143 -7.84 -25.90 5.02
N VAL A 144 -9.00 -26.27 4.54
CA VAL A 144 -9.32 -27.59 4.03
C VAL A 144 -9.86 -27.44 2.62
N ARG A 145 -9.32 -28.19 1.66
CA ARG A 145 -9.80 -28.24 0.28
C ARG A 145 -10.00 -29.69 -0.13
N LEU A 146 -11.18 -29.96 -0.69
CA LEU A 146 -11.55 -31.26 -1.23
C LEU A 146 -11.93 -31.08 -2.69
N THR A 147 -11.45 -31.96 -3.57
CA THR A 147 -11.81 -31.96 -4.99
C THR A 147 -12.09 -33.37 -5.45
N ALA A 148 -13.01 -33.51 -6.41
CA ALA A 148 -13.30 -34.76 -7.09
C ALA A 148 -13.49 -34.44 -8.58
N LYS A 149 -12.70 -35.09 -9.43
CA LYS A 149 -12.73 -34.94 -10.88
C LYS A 149 -13.07 -36.31 -11.53
N LYS A 150 -13.93 -36.26 -12.55
CA LYS A 150 -14.30 -37.44 -13.35
C LYS A 150 -14.36 -37.04 -14.82
N ALA A 151 -13.80 -37.90 -15.69
CA ALA A 151 -14.03 -37.82 -17.13
C ALA A 151 -15.49 -38.17 -17.43
N VAL A 152 -16.09 -37.44 -18.37
CA VAL A 152 -17.47 -37.65 -18.83
C VAL A 152 -17.54 -37.41 -20.34
N GLU A 153 -18.60 -37.90 -20.96
CA GLU A 153 -18.89 -37.70 -22.39
C GLU A 153 -20.28 -37.04 -22.55
N TRP A 154 -20.39 -35.77 -22.09
CA TRP A 154 -21.65 -35.03 -22.14
C TRP A 154 -21.61 -33.94 -23.23
N GLY A 155 -21.61 -34.36 -24.50
CA GLY A 155 -21.43 -33.43 -25.62
C GLY A 155 -20.04 -32.78 -25.58
N PRO A 156 -19.96 -31.46 -25.48
CA PRO A 156 -18.68 -30.77 -25.40
C PRO A 156 -18.00 -30.85 -24.02
N ILE A 157 -18.68 -31.35 -22.99
CA ILE A 157 -18.12 -31.51 -21.65
C ILE A 157 -17.38 -32.85 -21.56
N VAL A 158 -16.07 -32.81 -21.39
CA VAL A 158 -15.17 -33.96 -21.35
C VAL A 158 -14.73 -34.38 -19.94
N ASP A 159 -14.88 -33.46 -18.98
CA ASP A 159 -14.68 -33.77 -17.56
C ASP A 159 -15.55 -32.88 -16.67
N THR A 160 -15.79 -33.33 -15.46
CA THR A 160 -16.42 -32.55 -14.40
C THR A 160 -15.56 -32.52 -13.16
N THR A 161 -15.47 -31.38 -12.54
CA THR A 161 -14.77 -31.17 -11.26
C THR A 161 -15.73 -30.57 -10.24
N TYR A 162 -15.78 -31.18 -9.07
CA TYR A 162 -16.51 -30.72 -7.90
C TYR A 162 -15.50 -30.37 -6.82
N GLY A 163 -15.70 -29.27 -6.12
CA GLY A 163 -14.81 -28.90 -5.05
C GLY A 163 -15.49 -28.19 -3.91
N PHE A 164 -14.89 -28.34 -2.75
CA PHE A 164 -15.23 -27.63 -1.53
C PHE A 164 -13.96 -27.11 -0.90
N ASN A 165 -13.98 -25.85 -0.46
CA ASN A 165 -12.90 -25.24 0.29
C ASN A 165 -13.47 -24.50 1.49
N HIS A 166 -12.87 -24.72 2.67
CA HIS A 166 -13.17 -23.95 3.88
C HIS A 166 -11.88 -23.37 4.43
N THR A 167 -11.85 -22.04 4.54
CA THR A 167 -10.70 -21.28 5.06
C THR A 167 -11.12 -20.50 6.29
N MET A 168 -10.35 -20.65 7.36
CA MET A 168 -10.44 -19.86 8.57
C MET A 168 -9.20 -18.98 8.67
N ARG A 169 -9.37 -17.68 8.82
CA ARG A 169 -8.29 -16.73 9.04
C ARG A 169 -8.58 -15.88 10.26
N ASP A 170 -7.62 -15.81 11.14
CA ASP A 170 -7.65 -14.98 12.34
C ASP A 170 -6.43 -14.06 12.31
N LYS A 171 -6.65 -12.76 12.26
CA LYS A 171 -5.58 -11.75 12.27
C LYS A 171 -5.81 -10.77 13.39
N ALA A 172 -4.78 -10.51 14.16
CA ALA A 172 -4.81 -9.56 15.25
C ALA A 172 -3.61 -8.62 15.22
N ARG A 173 -3.84 -7.39 15.65
CA ARG A 173 -2.80 -6.40 15.92
C ARG A 173 -2.92 -5.95 17.37
N SER A 174 -1.77 -5.96 18.04
CA SER A 174 -1.57 -5.40 19.38
C SER A 174 -0.21 -4.70 19.41
N GLY A 175 0.26 -4.30 20.57
CA GLY A 175 1.60 -3.76 20.70
C GLY A 175 1.80 -3.00 22.01
N GLN A 176 3.01 -2.54 22.20
CA GLN A 176 3.38 -1.66 23.30
C GLN A 176 4.00 -0.41 22.70
N ASP A 177 3.39 0.72 22.98
CA ASP A 177 3.92 2.01 22.57
C ASP A 177 4.26 2.82 23.83
N GLY A 178 5.36 3.57 23.77
CA GLY A 178 5.78 4.40 24.87
C GLY A 178 6.43 5.69 24.42
N ARG A 179 6.31 6.72 25.23
CA ARG A 179 7.04 7.97 25.06
C ARG A 179 8.40 7.86 25.69
N LEU A 180 9.41 8.37 25.01
CA LEU A 180 10.75 8.52 25.58
C LEU A 180 10.84 9.90 26.25
N MET A 181 11.08 9.91 27.53
CA MET A 181 11.33 11.14 28.31
C MET A 181 12.79 11.18 28.72
N ILE A 182 13.39 12.37 28.82
CA ILE A 182 14.73 12.51 29.35
C ILE A 182 14.72 12.06 30.82
N LYS A 183 15.58 11.10 31.14
CA LYS A 183 15.64 10.45 32.46
C LYS A 183 15.88 11.45 33.58
N GLY A 184 15.00 11.43 34.57
CA GLY A 184 15.06 12.33 35.71
C GLY A 184 14.83 13.81 35.38
N GLY A 185 14.42 14.11 34.15
CA GLY A 185 14.13 15.46 33.69
C GLY A 185 12.64 15.80 33.74
N GLY A 186 12.34 17.08 33.84
CA GLY A 186 10.99 17.63 33.69
C GLY A 186 10.58 17.86 32.23
N PRO A 187 9.46 18.52 32.01
CA PRO A 187 9.03 19.00 30.70
C PRO A 187 10.15 19.80 30.02
N PHE A 188 10.39 19.53 28.73
CA PHE A 188 11.44 20.20 27.94
C PHE A 188 12.88 20.01 28.45
N ALA A 189 13.12 19.03 29.32
CA ALA A 189 14.47 18.66 29.74
C ALA A 189 15.32 18.32 28.52
N THR A 190 16.61 18.63 28.60
CA THR A 190 17.58 18.37 27.54
C THR A 190 18.63 17.37 27.98
N ALA A 191 19.16 16.60 27.07
CA ALA A 191 20.33 15.76 27.29
C ALA A 191 21.32 15.88 26.12
N ASP A 192 22.58 15.52 26.39
CA ASP A 192 23.61 15.45 25.37
C ASP A 192 23.40 14.23 24.47
N MET A 193 23.68 14.38 23.19
CA MET A 193 23.65 13.27 22.25
C MET A 193 24.81 12.32 22.48
N PRO A 194 24.60 11.01 22.38
CA PRO A 194 25.70 10.05 22.35
C PRO A 194 26.48 10.18 21.02
N GLY A 195 27.78 9.92 21.07
CA GLY A 195 28.65 9.92 19.89
C GLY A 195 28.97 11.31 19.32
N SER A 196 29.56 11.37 18.14
CA SER A 196 30.05 12.60 17.50
C SER A 196 29.78 12.70 16.00
N ASP A 197 28.83 11.91 15.49
CA ASP A 197 28.60 11.82 14.06
C ASP A 197 27.80 13.02 13.54
N VAL A 198 28.02 13.34 12.26
CA VAL A 198 27.31 14.35 11.50
C VAL A 198 26.80 13.70 10.21
N ALA A 199 25.57 13.96 9.85
CA ALA A 199 24.97 13.50 8.62
C ALA A 199 24.51 14.68 7.77
N GLN A 200 24.56 14.53 6.46
CA GLN A 200 23.94 15.49 5.56
C GLN A 200 22.42 15.33 5.60
N ALA A 201 21.70 16.43 5.74
CA ALA A 201 20.24 16.43 5.73
C ALA A 201 19.71 16.29 4.29
N GLY A 202 19.87 15.11 3.71
CA GLY A 202 19.49 14.77 2.35
C GLY A 202 20.11 15.71 1.30
N ALA A 203 19.32 16.16 0.33
CA ALA A 203 19.72 17.12 -0.70
C ALA A 203 19.65 18.58 -0.23
N SER A 204 19.36 18.84 1.04
CA SER A 204 19.11 20.19 1.57
C SER A 204 20.35 21.10 1.58
N GLY A 205 21.56 20.52 1.54
CA GLY A 205 22.82 21.25 1.46
C GLY A 205 23.41 21.68 2.80
N PHE A 206 22.85 21.25 3.94
CA PHE A 206 23.43 21.48 5.27
C PHE A 206 23.55 20.16 6.06
N ASN A 207 24.37 20.19 7.10
CA ASN A 207 24.61 19.06 7.96
C ASN A 207 23.76 19.13 9.22
N VAL A 208 23.48 17.97 9.81
CA VAL A 208 22.79 17.82 11.09
C VAL A 208 23.54 16.84 11.99
N ALA A 209 23.42 16.99 13.30
CA ALA A 209 23.95 16.02 14.24
C ALA A 209 23.27 14.66 14.01
N SER A 210 24.08 13.60 14.09
CA SER A 210 23.63 12.22 13.95
C SER A 210 24.06 11.39 15.14
N TRP A 211 23.24 10.41 15.55
CA TRP A 211 23.52 9.51 16.65
C TRP A 211 22.78 8.20 16.50
N ASP A 212 23.31 7.15 17.09
CA ASP A 212 22.61 5.88 17.22
C ASP A 212 21.73 5.91 18.49
N PRO A 213 20.39 5.82 18.38
CA PRO A 213 19.50 5.85 19.54
C PRO A 213 19.56 4.54 20.37
N ARG A 214 20.11 3.46 19.82
CA ARG A 214 20.20 2.17 20.55
C ARG A 214 21.09 2.29 21.78
N GLY A 215 20.70 1.63 22.87
CA GLY A 215 21.42 1.68 24.14
C GLY A 215 21.20 2.96 24.98
N SER A 216 20.45 3.92 24.47
CA SER A 216 20.12 5.15 25.22
C SER A 216 18.94 4.98 26.19
N LEU A 217 18.13 3.91 26.04
CA LEU A 217 17.07 3.59 27.00
C LEU A 217 17.67 3.14 28.35
N GLY A 218 17.19 3.72 29.44
CA GLY A 218 17.69 3.52 30.78
C GLY A 218 18.91 4.38 31.14
N SER A 219 19.70 4.86 30.18
CA SER A 219 20.82 5.78 30.38
C SER A 219 20.44 7.24 30.16
N ILE A 220 19.89 7.56 29.01
CA ILE A 220 19.46 8.93 28.63
C ILE A 220 17.94 9.05 28.72
N TYR A 221 17.22 8.02 28.32
CA TYR A 221 15.76 8.02 28.29
C TYR A 221 15.16 7.05 29.30
N GLU A 222 14.01 7.43 29.84
CA GLU A 222 13.07 6.52 30.49
C GLU A 222 11.82 6.38 29.65
N LEU A 223 11.22 5.19 29.68
CA LEU A 223 10.01 4.85 28.92
C LEU A 223 8.77 5.11 29.78
N ALA A 224 7.92 6.02 29.35
CA ALA A 224 6.58 6.17 29.88
C ALA A 224 5.57 5.51 28.93
N PRO A 225 4.72 4.58 29.40
CA PRO A 225 3.68 3.98 28.58
C PRO A 225 2.80 5.05 27.94
N LYS A 226 2.43 4.84 26.67
CA LYS A 226 1.46 5.68 26.00
C LYS A 226 0.12 4.96 26.00
N VAL A 227 -0.88 5.57 26.63
CA VAL A 227 -2.26 5.07 26.69
C VAL A 227 -3.18 6.21 26.26
N ASP A 228 -3.55 6.22 24.99
CA ASP A 228 -4.44 7.23 24.43
C ASP A 228 -5.32 6.65 23.30
N ALA A 229 -6.14 7.49 22.70
CA ALA A 229 -7.05 7.09 21.63
C ALA A 229 -6.32 6.49 20.41
N ASP A 230 -5.13 7.02 20.07
CA ASP A 230 -4.36 6.53 18.93
C ASP A 230 -3.81 5.13 19.17
N ILE A 231 -3.46 4.83 20.42
CA ILE A 231 -2.97 3.50 20.81
C ILE A 231 -4.10 2.48 20.75
N TYR A 232 -5.28 2.80 21.31
CA TYR A 232 -6.43 1.90 21.23
C TYR A 232 -6.87 1.64 19.79
N GLY A 233 -6.73 2.62 18.90
CA GLY A 233 -6.99 2.46 17.47
C GLY A 233 -6.08 1.43 16.77
N LYS A 234 -4.95 1.06 17.40
CA LYS A 234 -4.01 0.05 16.90
C LYS A 234 -4.31 -1.36 17.41
N PHE A 235 -5.21 -1.54 18.38
CA PHE A 235 -5.60 -2.84 18.92
C PHE A 235 -6.88 -3.33 18.28
N TRP A 236 -6.77 -4.34 17.43
CA TRP A 236 -7.89 -4.91 16.72
C TRP A 236 -7.67 -6.38 16.37
N ASP A 237 -8.73 -7.08 16.10
CA ASP A 237 -8.71 -8.42 15.53
C ASP A 237 -9.79 -8.53 14.44
N VAL A 238 -9.53 -9.40 13.47
CA VAL A 238 -10.46 -9.74 12.40
C VAL A 238 -10.46 -11.24 12.20
N LYS A 239 -11.65 -11.82 12.09
CA LYS A 239 -11.87 -13.24 11.82
C LYS A 239 -12.67 -13.37 10.54
N GLU A 240 -12.18 -14.19 9.62
CA GLU A 240 -12.91 -14.58 8.42
C GLU A 240 -13.08 -16.09 8.37
N ARG A 241 -14.29 -16.54 8.03
CA ARG A 241 -14.64 -17.94 7.77
C ARG A 241 -15.27 -18.00 6.40
N ILE A 242 -14.60 -18.65 5.46
CA ILE A 242 -14.96 -18.65 4.05
C ILE A 242 -15.19 -20.06 3.60
N SER A 243 -16.40 -20.37 3.17
CA SER A 243 -16.77 -21.68 2.59
C SER A 243 -17.09 -21.48 1.11
N THR A 244 -16.45 -22.25 0.26
CA THR A 244 -16.65 -22.21 -1.19
C THR A 244 -17.01 -23.60 -1.67
N ALA A 245 -18.13 -23.73 -2.37
CA ALA A 245 -18.46 -24.91 -3.14
C ALA A 245 -18.49 -24.56 -4.62
N TYR A 246 -17.98 -25.43 -5.49
CA TYR A 246 -17.97 -25.18 -6.91
C TYR A 246 -18.16 -26.44 -7.75
N VAL A 247 -18.66 -26.21 -8.95
CA VAL A 247 -18.69 -27.19 -10.03
C VAL A 247 -18.13 -26.57 -11.30
N MET A 248 -17.34 -27.33 -12.03
CA MET A 248 -16.71 -26.93 -13.28
C MET A 248 -16.79 -28.08 -14.28
N GLY A 249 -17.10 -27.79 -15.54
CA GLY A 249 -16.99 -28.67 -16.68
C GLY A 249 -15.81 -28.29 -17.57
N GLY A 250 -14.92 -29.20 -17.86
CA GLY A 250 -13.90 -29.07 -18.90
C GLY A 250 -14.56 -29.22 -20.28
N LEU A 251 -14.20 -28.35 -21.20
CA LEU A 251 -14.77 -28.26 -22.55
C LEU A 251 -13.72 -28.63 -23.59
N ASP A 252 -14.10 -29.52 -24.54
CA ASP A 252 -13.35 -29.80 -25.76
C ASP A 252 -14.37 -30.04 -26.88
N GLY A 253 -14.22 -29.36 -28.00
CA GLY A 253 -15.20 -29.45 -29.07
C GLY A 253 -14.82 -28.71 -30.35
N ASN A 254 -15.78 -28.59 -31.25
CA ASN A 254 -15.67 -27.84 -32.49
C ASN A 254 -16.87 -26.88 -32.62
N LEU A 255 -16.60 -25.61 -32.86
CA LEU A 255 -17.64 -24.61 -33.08
C LEU A 255 -17.33 -23.84 -34.37
N PHE A 256 -18.26 -23.81 -35.32
CA PHE A 256 -18.07 -23.21 -36.64
C PHE A 256 -16.83 -23.71 -37.41
N GLY A 257 -16.45 -24.99 -37.22
CA GLY A 257 -15.25 -25.55 -37.85
C GLY A 257 -13.93 -25.28 -37.12
N LEU A 258 -13.96 -24.54 -36.00
CA LEU A 258 -12.80 -24.23 -35.19
C LEU A 258 -12.75 -25.12 -33.95
N PRO A 259 -11.67 -25.88 -33.72
CA PRO A 259 -11.46 -26.60 -32.48
C PRO A 259 -11.38 -25.63 -31.31
N TYR A 260 -12.00 -25.94 -30.19
CA TYR A 260 -11.88 -25.16 -28.96
C TYR A 260 -11.70 -26.03 -27.74
N ARG A 261 -11.02 -25.49 -26.74
CA ARG A 261 -10.90 -26.02 -25.38
C ARG A 261 -11.24 -24.96 -24.37
N GLY A 262 -11.65 -25.40 -23.18
CA GLY A 262 -11.96 -24.42 -22.15
C GLY A 262 -12.56 -25.02 -20.90
N ASN A 263 -13.23 -24.17 -20.15
CA ASN A 263 -14.02 -24.59 -19.00
C ASN A 263 -15.20 -23.63 -18.77
N VAL A 264 -16.23 -24.17 -18.15
CA VAL A 264 -17.36 -23.41 -17.62
C VAL A 264 -17.62 -23.86 -16.19
N GLY A 265 -17.90 -22.94 -15.30
CA GLY A 265 -18.13 -23.29 -13.90
C GLY A 265 -18.85 -22.23 -13.12
N VAL A 266 -19.24 -22.59 -11.92
CA VAL A 266 -19.85 -21.69 -10.95
C VAL A 266 -19.31 -22.01 -9.55
N GLN A 267 -19.03 -20.94 -8.78
CA GLN A 267 -18.67 -21.03 -7.37
C GLN A 267 -19.74 -20.33 -6.53
N ALA A 268 -20.13 -20.95 -5.42
CA ALA A 268 -20.93 -20.33 -4.36
C ALA A 268 -20.02 -20.13 -3.14
N VAL A 269 -19.83 -18.90 -2.75
CA VAL A 269 -18.93 -18.47 -1.68
C VAL A 269 -19.73 -17.88 -0.54
N HIS A 270 -19.69 -18.51 0.62
CA HIS A 270 -20.21 -17.97 1.88
C HIS A 270 -19.09 -17.36 2.70
N THR A 271 -19.26 -16.13 3.10
CA THR A 271 -18.34 -15.42 3.99
C THR A 271 -19.03 -15.09 5.29
N ASP A 272 -18.38 -15.38 6.42
CA ASP A 272 -18.71 -14.92 7.77
C ASP A 272 -17.50 -14.15 8.27
N GLN A 273 -17.63 -12.85 8.45
CA GLN A 273 -16.55 -11.96 8.89
C GLN A 273 -16.93 -11.22 10.16
N THR A 274 -15.95 -11.05 11.04
CA THR A 274 -16.13 -10.37 12.33
C THR A 274 -14.89 -9.51 12.60
N GLY A 275 -15.09 -8.24 12.95
CA GLY A 275 -14.05 -7.32 13.41
C GLY A 275 -14.23 -6.98 14.87
N GLY A 276 -13.13 -6.93 15.62
CA GLY A 276 -13.05 -6.43 16.98
C GLY A 276 -12.19 -5.18 17.08
N GLY A 277 -12.41 -4.36 18.10
CA GLY A 277 -11.62 -3.15 18.34
C GLY A 277 -12.12 -2.38 19.56
N TYR A 278 -11.66 -1.14 19.70
CA TYR A 278 -12.04 -0.29 20.82
C TYR A 278 -12.68 1.01 20.34
N VAL A 279 -13.70 1.47 21.04
CA VAL A 279 -14.30 2.80 20.89
C VAL A 279 -13.75 3.70 21.97
N VAL A 280 -13.23 4.86 21.58
CA VAL A 280 -12.58 5.81 22.48
C VAL A 280 -13.10 7.22 22.24
N ASP A 281 -13.56 7.88 23.29
CA ASP A 281 -13.84 9.30 23.30
C ASP A 281 -12.52 10.07 23.55
N LYS A 282 -12.06 10.80 22.55
CA LYS A 282 -10.79 11.56 22.63
C LYS A 282 -10.76 12.60 23.76
N ALA A 283 -11.91 13.21 24.07
CA ALA A 283 -12.00 14.20 25.12
C ALA A 283 -11.78 13.60 26.53
N ARG A 284 -11.98 12.30 26.68
CA ARG A 284 -11.77 11.57 27.94
C ARG A 284 -10.38 10.97 28.06
N CYS A 285 -9.59 11.01 26.99
CA CYS A 285 -8.23 10.51 26.98
C CYS A 285 -7.25 11.58 27.47
N VAL A 286 -7.13 11.77 28.76
CA VAL A 286 -6.23 12.72 29.38
C VAL A 286 -5.25 12.00 30.32
N GLY A 287 -3.96 12.38 30.29
CA GLY A 287 -2.98 11.90 31.26
C GLY A 287 -2.36 10.51 30.97
N ASN A 288 -2.61 9.88 29.84
CA ASN A 288 -1.90 8.67 29.35
C ASN A 288 -1.97 7.43 30.28
N THR A 289 -3.07 7.21 30.99
CA THR A 289 -3.31 6.00 31.77
C THR A 289 -4.61 5.32 31.34
N ALA A 290 -4.75 4.02 31.57
CA ALA A 290 -5.97 3.29 31.25
C ALA A 290 -7.21 3.86 32.01
N THR A 291 -7.00 4.41 33.20
CA THR A 291 -8.06 5.06 33.98
C THR A 291 -8.49 6.39 33.36
N THR A 292 -7.55 7.13 32.80
CA THR A 292 -7.78 8.47 32.22
C THR A 292 -8.06 8.44 30.72
N CYS A 293 -8.02 7.24 30.09
CA CYS A 293 -8.41 7.01 28.70
C CYS A 293 -9.27 5.73 28.63
N PRO A 294 -10.50 5.76 29.11
CA PRO A 294 -11.38 4.59 29.08
C PRO A 294 -11.73 4.22 27.64
N ALA A 295 -11.62 2.94 27.35
CA ALA A 295 -11.93 2.38 26.03
C ALA A 295 -12.95 1.26 26.17
N GLN A 296 -13.94 1.26 25.29
CA GLN A 296 -14.97 0.23 25.23
C GLN A 296 -14.64 -0.77 24.13
N ARG A 297 -14.53 -2.06 24.48
CA ARG A 297 -14.39 -3.13 23.47
C ARG A 297 -15.68 -3.30 22.70
N VAL A 298 -15.60 -3.36 21.38
CA VAL A 298 -16.72 -3.60 20.48
C VAL A 298 -16.37 -4.69 19.48
N THR A 299 -17.40 -5.38 19.01
CA THR A 299 -17.30 -6.42 17.98
C THR A 299 -18.52 -6.30 17.09
N ASP A 300 -18.32 -6.35 15.78
CA ASP A 300 -19.37 -6.31 14.77
C ASP A 300 -18.95 -7.16 13.57
N GLY A 301 -19.87 -7.48 12.66
CA GLY A 301 -19.56 -8.32 11.51
C GLY A 301 -20.71 -8.47 10.53
N ASP A 302 -20.50 -9.29 9.52
CA ASP A 302 -21.50 -9.56 8.49
C ASP A 302 -21.34 -10.95 7.87
N LYS A 303 -22.45 -11.45 7.29
CA LYS A 303 -22.51 -12.73 6.58
C LYS A 303 -23.16 -12.53 5.22
N PHE A 304 -22.55 -13.07 4.19
CA PHE A 304 -23.07 -12.93 2.84
C PHE A 304 -22.66 -14.05 1.90
N TRP A 305 -23.35 -14.12 0.77
CA TRP A 305 -23.10 -15.06 -0.30
C TRP A 305 -22.70 -14.34 -1.59
N ASP A 306 -21.77 -14.94 -2.31
CA ASP A 306 -21.42 -14.57 -3.67
C ASP A 306 -21.54 -15.79 -4.59
N VAL A 307 -22.21 -15.61 -5.74
CA VAL A 307 -22.30 -16.61 -6.80
C VAL A 307 -21.48 -16.11 -7.99
N LEU A 308 -20.48 -16.88 -8.39
CA LEU A 308 -19.41 -16.47 -9.30
C LEU A 308 -19.35 -17.44 -10.50
N PRO A 309 -20.15 -17.22 -11.56
CA PRO A 309 -20.03 -17.94 -12.81
C PRO A 309 -18.76 -17.53 -13.57
N SER A 310 -18.16 -18.47 -14.31
CA SER A 310 -17.03 -18.21 -15.19
C SER A 310 -17.08 -19.09 -16.44
N LEU A 311 -16.60 -18.55 -17.56
CA LEU A 311 -16.41 -19.23 -18.84
C LEU A 311 -15.05 -18.83 -19.39
N ASN A 312 -14.26 -19.79 -19.81
CA ASN A 312 -13.01 -19.58 -20.55
C ASN A 312 -13.00 -20.48 -21.78
N LEU A 313 -12.75 -19.93 -22.94
CA LEU A 313 -12.64 -20.64 -24.20
C LEU A 313 -11.36 -20.24 -24.92
N SER A 314 -10.69 -21.20 -25.52
CA SER A 314 -9.51 -21.01 -26.37
C SER A 314 -9.76 -21.73 -27.69
N PHE A 315 -9.93 -20.96 -28.77
CA PHE A 315 -10.11 -21.45 -30.12
C PHE A 315 -8.75 -21.58 -30.79
N ASP A 316 -8.51 -22.73 -31.42
CA ASP A 316 -7.35 -22.93 -32.28
C ASP A 316 -7.71 -22.51 -33.70
N LEU A 317 -7.07 -21.44 -34.18
CA LEU A 317 -7.28 -20.91 -35.53
C LEU A 317 -6.35 -21.54 -36.57
N GLY A 318 -5.54 -22.53 -36.14
CA GLY A 318 -4.48 -23.11 -36.94
C GLY A 318 -3.22 -22.24 -37.02
N ASN A 319 -2.13 -22.83 -37.52
CA ASN A 319 -0.85 -22.15 -37.69
C ASN A 319 -0.35 -21.46 -36.41
N GLU A 320 -0.51 -22.10 -35.24
CA GLU A 320 -0.09 -21.56 -33.92
C GLU A 320 -0.77 -20.22 -33.56
N GLN A 321 -2.02 -20.04 -33.97
CA GLN A 321 -2.85 -18.89 -33.67
C GLN A 321 -3.99 -19.29 -32.73
N PHE A 322 -4.22 -18.48 -31.71
CA PHE A 322 -5.27 -18.73 -30.74
C PHE A 322 -6.11 -17.47 -30.50
N LEU A 323 -7.43 -17.68 -30.40
CA LEU A 323 -8.36 -16.66 -29.93
C LEU A 323 -8.91 -17.12 -28.58
N ARG A 324 -8.76 -16.30 -27.54
CA ARG A 324 -9.26 -16.64 -26.21
C ARG A 324 -10.36 -15.69 -25.79
N LEU A 325 -11.41 -16.24 -25.20
CA LEU A 325 -12.55 -15.54 -24.64
C LEU A 325 -12.66 -15.90 -23.15
N GLY A 326 -12.71 -14.89 -22.29
CA GLY A 326 -13.00 -15.03 -20.86
C GLY A 326 -14.22 -14.21 -20.47
N ALA A 327 -15.13 -14.78 -19.69
CA ALA A 327 -16.24 -14.07 -19.08
C ALA A 327 -16.43 -14.55 -17.64
N ALA A 328 -16.47 -13.64 -16.66
CA ALA A 328 -16.60 -14.03 -15.27
C ALA A 328 -17.25 -12.94 -14.41
N LYS A 329 -17.91 -13.37 -13.34
CA LYS A 329 -18.17 -12.54 -12.17
C LYS A 329 -17.07 -12.80 -11.14
N VAL A 330 -16.39 -11.75 -10.68
CA VAL A 330 -15.24 -11.85 -9.77
C VAL A 330 -15.44 -11.01 -8.53
N VAL A 331 -14.78 -11.40 -7.44
CA VAL A 331 -14.76 -10.65 -6.19
C VAL A 331 -13.32 -10.44 -5.70
N SER A 332 -13.08 -9.31 -5.06
CA SER A 332 -11.85 -9.02 -4.30
C SER A 332 -12.22 -8.53 -2.91
N ARG A 333 -11.63 -9.13 -1.88
CA ARG A 333 -11.97 -8.81 -0.50
C ARG A 333 -11.36 -7.48 -0.06
N ALA A 334 -11.99 -6.85 0.93
CA ALA A 334 -11.43 -5.69 1.62
C ALA A 334 -10.12 -6.06 2.35
N ASN A 335 -9.28 -5.05 2.62
CA ASN A 335 -8.16 -5.23 3.52
C ASN A 335 -8.67 -5.59 4.93
N LEU A 336 -7.97 -6.50 5.61
CA LEU A 336 -8.44 -6.96 6.92
C LEU A 336 -8.45 -5.85 7.98
N ASP A 337 -7.54 -4.91 7.93
CA ASP A 337 -7.53 -3.79 8.87
C ASP A 337 -8.68 -2.80 8.64
N ASP A 338 -9.27 -2.76 7.44
CA ASP A 338 -10.50 -2.02 7.18
C ASP A 338 -11.73 -2.64 7.83
N LEU A 339 -11.67 -3.95 8.17
CA LEU A 339 -12.75 -4.68 8.85
C LEU A 339 -12.73 -4.57 10.38
N ARG A 340 -11.81 -3.80 10.98
CA ARG A 340 -11.80 -3.60 12.44
C ARG A 340 -13.05 -2.84 12.90
N ALA A 341 -13.58 -3.15 14.09
CA ALA A 341 -14.71 -2.44 14.66
C ALA A 341 -14.32 -1.19 15.48
N GLY A 342 -13.02 -1.01 15.75
CA GLY A 342 -12.53 0.08 16.58
C GLY A 342 -12.69 1.46 15.94
N GLN A 343 -13.00 2.46 16.77
CA GLN A 343 -13.13 3.86 16.35
C GLN A 343 -12.69 4.84 17.44
N ASN A 344 -12.17 5.99 17.02
CA ASN A 344 -11.92 7.14 17.87
C ASN A 344 -12.90 8.24 17.48
N PHE A 345 -13.50 8.92 18.46
CA PHE A 345 -14.38 10.05 18.21
C PHE A 345 -14.12 11.20 19.17
N GLY A 346 -14.61 12.38 18.83
CA GLY A 346 -14.52 13.58 19.65
C GLY A 346 -15.23 14.76 18.99
N LEU A 347 -15.28 15.90 19.71
CA LEU A 347 -15.89 17.11 19.21
C LEU A 347 -14.92 17.83 18.26
N ALA A 348 -15.36 18.08 17.03
CA ALA A 348 -14.68 19.01 16.13
C ALA A 348 -15.08 20.44 16.49
N THR A 349 -14.09 21.32 16.63
CA THR A 349 -14.30 22.74 17.05
C THR A 349 -13.89 23.73 15.97
N GLN A 350 -13.23 23.26 14.90
CA GLN A 350 -12.93 24.08 13.74
C GLN A 350 -14.04 23.94 12.69
N GLY A 351 -14.59 25.05 12.26
CA GLY A 351 -15.74 25.09 11.35
C GLY A 351 -17.06 24.76 12.06
N LEU A 352 -17.72 23.70 11.65
CA LEU A 352 -18.99 23.26 12.25
C LEU A 352 -18.73 22.48 13.55
N SER A 353 -19.32 22.92 14.67
CA SER A 353 -19.25 22.19 15.93
C SER A 353 -20.11 20.94 15.83
N ILE A 354 -19.49 19.76 15.69
CA ILE A 354 -20.16 18.47 15.49
C ILE A 354 -19.27 17.32 16.02
N LEU A 355 -19.88 16.22 16.45
CA LEU A 355 -19.13 15.01 16.77
C LEU A 355 -18.54 14.39 15.50
N THR A 356 -17.25 14.07 15.52
CA THR A 356 -16.59 13.38 14.42
C THR A 356 -15.79 12.19 14.91
N GLY A 357 -15.71 11.17 14.09
CA GLY A 357 -14.91 9.99 14.40
C GLY A 357 -14.38 9.30 13.16
N SER A 358 -13.39 8.42 13.36
CA SER A 358 -12.84 7.59 12.30
C SER A 358 -12.53 6.18 12.78
N GLY A 359 -12.56 5.22 11.86
CA GLY A 359 -12.28 3.82 12.19
C GLY A 359 -12.40 2.88 10.99
N GLY A 360 -12.65 1.60 11.25
CA GLY A 360 -12.94 0.60 10.24
C GLY A 360 -14.43 0.30 10.10
N ASN A 361 -14.75 -0.72 9.30
CA ASN A 361 -16.13 -1.15 9.03
C ASN A 361 -16.20 -2.69 8.85
N PRO A 362 -16.60 -3.44 9.88
CA PRO A 362 -16.72 -4.90 9.79
C PRO A 362 -17.78 -5.41 8.82
N GLN A 363 -18.69 -4.53 8.38
CA GLN A 363 -19.80 -4.86 7.47
C GLN A 363 -19.46 -4.65 5.99
N LEU A 364 -18.19 -4.36 5.66
CA LEU A 364 -17.77 -4.19 4.28
C LEU A 364 -18.02 -5.43 3.43
N LYS A 365 -18.65 -5.22 2.28
CA LYS A 365 -18.74 -6.21 1.22
C LYS A 365 -17.51 -6.17 0.34
N PRO A 366 -17.14 -7.28 -0.32
CA PRO A 366 -16.05 -7.28 -1.27
C PRO A 366 -16.32 -6.37 -2.48
N PHE A 367 -15.26 -5.99 -3.19
CA PHE A 367 -15.37 -5.48 -4.54
C PHE A 367 -15.96 -6.58 -5.42
N ARG A 368 -16.94 -6.23 -6.25
CA ARG A 368 -17.54 -7.14 -7.23
C ARG A 368 -17.42 -6.56 -8.61
N ALA A 369 -17.08 -7.40 -9.58
CA ALA A 369 -17.01 -6.99 -10.97
C ALA A 369 -17.50 -8.09 -11.91
N LYS A 370 -18.01 -7.66 -13.06
CA LYS A 370 -18.25 -8.50 -14.24
C LYS A 370 -17.16 -8.21 -15.24
N SER A 371 -16.46 -9.24 -15.70
CA SER A 371 -15.34 -9.15 -16.63
C SER A 371 -15.66 -9.85 -17.94
N LEU A 372 -15.23 -9.22 -19.03
CA LEU A 372 -15.18 -9.80 -20.36
C LEU A 372 -13.79 -9.52 -20.93
N ASP A 373 -13.09 -10.56 -21.36
CA ASP A 373 -11.72 -10.50 -21.84
C ASP A 373 -11.66 -11.25 -23.19
N LEU A 374 -10.97 -10.65 -24.17
CA LEU A 374 -10.73 -11.23 -25.49
C LEU A 374 -9.25 -11.05 -25.82
N SER A 375 -8.56 -12.13 -26.20
CA SER A 375 -7.16 -12.06 -26.66
C SER A 375 -6.93 -12.87 -27.93
N TYR A 376 -6.07 -12.33 -28.78
CA TYR A 376 -5.49 -13.03 -29.92
C TYR A 376 -3.99 -13.22 -29.68
N GLU A 377 -3.51 -14.43 -29.97
CA GLU A 377 -2.12 -14.82 -29.79
C GLU A 377 -1.59 -15.51 -31.03
N LYS A 378 -0.40 -15.14 -31.49
CA LYS A 378 0.35 -15.85 -32.53
C LYS A 378 1.70 -16.24 -31.99
N TYR A 379 2.00 -17.51 -32.03
CA TYR A 379 3.30 -18.06 -31.68
C TYR A 379 4.12 -18.34 -32.95
N PHE A 380 5.41 -18.31 -32.82
CA PHE A 380 6.39 -18.57 -33.91
C PHE A 380 7.30 -19.72 -33.48
N GLY A 381 6.71 -20.91 -33.38
CA GLY A 381 7.35 -22.09 -32.79
C GLY A 381 7.76 -21.83 -31.33
N ASN A 382 8.95 -22.29 -30.97
CA ASN A 382 9.49 -22.07 -29.61
C ASN A 382 10.25 -20.76 -29.45
N LYS A 383 10.24 -19.88 -30.47
CA LYS A 383 11.14 -18.74 -30.53
C LYS A 383 10.51 -17.42 -30.07
N GLY A 384 9.26 -17.20 -30.35
CA GLY A 384 8.66 -15.93 -30.00
C GLY A 384 7.14 -15.93 -30.11
N TYR A 385 6.52 -14.82 -29.70
CA TYR A 385 5.08 -14.61 -29.82
C TYR A 385 4.73 -13.13 -29.94
N VAL A 386 3.54 -12.88 -30.48
CA VAL A 386 2.83 -11.61 -30.37
C VAL A 386 1.43 -11.84 -29.84
N SER A 387 0.93 -10.92 -29.04
CA SER A 387 -0.44 -10.97 -28.53
C SER A 387 -1.08 -9.59 -28.46
N ALA A 388 -2.39 -9.56 -28.65
CA ALA A 388 -3.25 -8.40 -28.46
C ALA A 388 -4.48 -8.82 -27.65
N ALA A 389 -4.75 -8.11 -26.56
CA ALA A 389 -5.91 -8.36 -25.72
C ALA A 389 -6.72 -7.09 -25.54
N ALA A 390 -8.04 -7.24 -25.40
CA ALA A 390 -8.96 -6.19 -25.00
C ALA A 390 -9.82 -6.70 -23.84
N PHE A 391 -10.13 -5.82 -22.92
CA PHE A 391 -10.93 -6.18 -21.75
C PHE A 391 -11.93 -5.10 -21.38
N TYR A 392 -13.02 -5.52 -20.77
CA TYR A 392 -14.03 -4.65 -20.16
C TYR A 392 -14.44 -5.22 -18.81
N LYS A 393 -14.37 -4.40 -17.77
CA LYS A 393 -14.80 -4.75 -16.41
C LYS A 393 -15.79 -3.72 -15.91
N LYS A 394 -16.98 -4.15 -15.56
CA LYS A 394 -17.94 -3.34 -14.83
C LYS A 394 -17.77 -3.64 -13.34
N LEU A 395 -17.28 -2.65 -12.61
CA LEU A 395 -17.19 -2.70 -11.14
C LEU A 395 -18.59 -2.40 -10.60
N ASP A 396 -19.16 -3.33 -9.84
CA ASP A 396 -20.47 -3.14 -9.19
C ASP A 396 -20.29 -2.30 -7.91
N THR A 397 -19.16 -2.43 -7.22
CA THR A 397 -18.84 -1.70 -5.98
C THR A 397 -17.38 -1.29 -5.95
N TYR A 398 -17.08 -0.16 -5.29
CA TYR A 398 -15.73 0.29 -4.93
C TYR A 398 -15.68 0.65 -3.45
N ILE A 399 -14.59 0.34 -2.75
CA ILE A 399 -14.39 0.69 -1.34
C ILE A 399 -13.54 1.96 -1.28
N TYR A 400 -14.06 2.99 -0.64
CA TYR A 400 -13.37 4.24 -0.35
C TYR A 400 -13.70 4.70 1.07
N ARG A 401 -12.88 5.57 1.65
CA ARG A 401 -13.19 6.18 2.94
C ARG A 401 -14.08 7.41 2.72
N ALA A 402 -15.20 7.45 3.44
CA ALA A 402 -16.12 8.58 3.37
C ALA A 402 -16.75 8.84 4.74
N PRO A 403 -17.04 10.10 5.09
CA PRO A 403 -17.87 10.45 6.23
C PRO A 403 -19.32 10.05 5.96
N ARG A 404 -19.98 9.56 6.99
CA ARG A 404 -21.42 9.29 6.99
C ARG A 404 -22.04 9.75 8.29
N ALA A 405 -23.34 10.02 8.29
CA ALA A 405 -24.09 10.30 9.51
C ALA A 405 -23.99 9.10 10.48
N PHE A 406 -23.72 9.37 11.75
CA PHE A 406 -23.55 8.36 12.78
C PHE A 406 -24.08 8.87 14.10
N ASP A 407 -24.79 8.01 14.86
CA ASP A 407 -25.27 8.31 16.20
C ASP A 407 -24.29 7.79 17.25
N TYR A 408 -23.64 8.69 17.94
CA TYR A 408 -22.70 8.39 19.01
C TYR A 408 -23.37 8.11 20.36
N ALA A 409 -24.71 8.19 20.47
CA ALA A 409 -25.47 7.99 21.74
C ALA A 409 -25.03 6.75 22.53
N PRO A 410 -24.74 5.57 21.93
CA PRO A 410 -24.28 4.39 22.67
C PRO A 410 -22.93 4.54 23.36
N PHE A 411 -22.13 5.54 22.96
CA PHE A 411 -20.77 5.76 23.46
C PHE A 411 -20.63 7.04 24.29
N ILE A 412 -21.70 7.85 24.36
CA ILE A 412 -21.74 9.10 25.11
C ILE A 412 -21.83 8.81 26.61
N THR A 413 -21.12 9.59 27.39
CA THR A 413 -21.19 9.60 28.87
C THR A 413 -21.44 11.02 29.36
N SER A 414 -21.67 11.21 30.63
CA SER A 414 -21.89 12.53 31.25
C SER A 414 -20.67 13.48 31.10
N THR A 415 -19.50 12.94 30.76
CA THR A 415 -18.25 13.71 30.56
C THR A 415 -17.88 13.88 29.11
N THR A 416 -18.64 13.33 28.16
CA THR A 416 -18.40 13.56 26.72
C THR A 416 -18.76 14.98 26.34
N ALA A 417 -17.86 15.68 25.69
CA ALA A 417 -18.12 17.02 25.18
C ALA A 417 -19.10 16.95 23.99
N LEU A 418 -20.27 17.56 24.14
CA LEU A 418 -21.25 17.72 23.06
C LEU A 418 -21.12 19.10 22.40
N PRO A 419 -21.59 19.27 21.15
CA PRO A 419 -21.66 20.58 20.51
C PRO A 419 -22.47 21.56 21.37
N LEU A 420 -21.91 22.73 21.66
CA LEU A 420 -22.59 23.75 22.48
C LEU A 420 -23.36 24.77 21.64
N THR A 421 -23.01 24.90 20.37
CA THR A 421 -23.53 25.89 19.42
C THR A 421 -23.78 25.29 18.05
N GLY A 422 -24.53 26.01 17.22
CA GLY A 422 -24.83 25.62 15.85
C GLY A 422 -25.97 24.60 15.73
N PRO A 423 -26.21 24.07 14.54
CA PRO A 423 -27.36 23.19 14.24
C PRO A 423 -27.30 21.84 14.95
N PHE A 424 -26.16 21.46 15.52
CA PHE A 424 -25.96 20.19 16.25
C PHE A 424 -25.83 20.40 17.77
N ALA A 425 -26.20 21.58 18.30
CA ALA A 425 -26.10 21.85 19.74
C ALA A 425 -26.87 20.78 20.57
N GLY A 426 -26.18 20.15 21.53
CA GLY A 426 -26.69 19.07 22.36
C GLY A 426 -26.93 17.74 21.62
N SER A 427 -26.62 17.63 20.36
CA SER A 427 -26.87 16.42 19.55
C SER A 427 -25.78 15.36 19.74
N THR A 428 -26.20 14.10 19.77
CA THR A 428 -25.32 12.92 19.69
C THR A 428 -25.02 12.50 18.23
N GLN A 429 -25.71 13.13 17.27
CA GLN A 429 -25.47 12.90 15.87
C GLN A 429 -24.17 13.55 15.41
N GLY A 430 -23.44 12.87 14.53
CA GLY A 430 -22.18 13.35 14.03
C GLY A 430 -21.79 12.70 12.71
N LEU A 431 -20.50 12.82 12.36
CA LEU A 431 -19.93 12.20 11.17
C LEU A 431 -18.91 11.13 11.57
N TYR A 432 -19.02 9.97 10.92
CA TYR A 432 -18.07 8.87 11.08
C TYR A 432 -17.40 8.54 9.74
N THR A 433 -16.08 8.78 9.65
CA THR A 433 -15.28 8.47 8.47
C THR A 433 -14.78 7.03 8.53
N GLN A 434 -15.23 6.21 7.58
CA GLN A 434 -14.90 4.79 7.55
C GLN A 434 -14.79 4.28 6.10
N PRO A 435 -14.15 3.12 5.86
CA PRO A 435 -14.26 2.41 4.61
C PRO A 435 -15.73 2.05 4.33
N THR A 436 -16.19 2.36 3.13
CA THR A 436 -17.59 2.24 2.72
C THR A 436 -17.68 1.65 1.32
N ASN A 437 -18.65 0.75 1.09
CA ASN A 437 -18.97 0.29 -0.25
C ASN A 437 -19.76 1.39 -0.98
N GLY A 438 -19.14 1.96 -1.97
CA GLY A 438 -19.77 2.94 -2.82
C GLY A 438 -20.07 2.43 -4.21
N ASN A 439 -20.50 3.36 -5.07
CA ASN A 439 -20.74 3.07 -6.46
C ASN A 439 -19.44 2.59 -7.12
N GLY A 440 -19.60 1.62 -8.01
CA GLY A 440 -18.47 1.13 -8.80
C GLY A 440 -18.17 2.04 -9.98
N GLY A 441 -17.91 1.43 -11.13
CA GLY A 441 -17.54 2.16 -12.34
C GLY A 441 -17.15 1.21 -13.45
N ASN A 442 -16.48 1.73 -14.47
CA ASN A 442 -16.02 0.93 -15.58
C ASN A 442 -14.49 0.98 -15.69
N LEU A 443 -13.93 -0.15 -16.08
CA LEU A 443 -12.52 -0.30 -16.40
C LEU A 443 -12.42 -1.03 -17.74
N TYR A 444 -11.74 -0.45 -18.72
CA TYR A 444 -11.57 -1.06 -20.03
C TYR A 444 -10.27 -0.61 -20.69
N GLY A 445 -9.78 -1.43 -21.58
CA GLY A 445 -8.55 -1.13 -22.26
C GLY A 445 -8.08 -2.24 -23.19
N TYR A 446 -6.83 -2.09 -23.63
CA TYR A 446 -6.14 -3.09 -24.42
C TYR A 446 -4.70 -3.29 -23.92
N GLU A 447 -4.18 -4.47 -24.23
CA GLU A 447 -2.82 -4.88 -23.93
C GLU A 447 -2.17 -5.48 -25.19
N LEU A 448 -0.96 -5.07 -25.48
CA LEU A 448 -0.14 -5.59 -26.57
C LEU A 448 1.14 -6.18 -25.97
N ALA A 449 1.51 -7.38 -26.40
CA ALA A 449 2.77 -7.97 -25.99
C ALA A 449 3.47 -8.64 -27.18
N ALA A 450 4.79 -8.55 -27.20
CA ALA A 450 5.62 -9.28 -28.15
C ALA A 450 6.91 -9.71 -27.48
N ASN A 451 7.36 -10.92 -27.83
CA ASN A 451 8.71 -11.40 -27.57
C ASN A 451 9.26 -11.92 -28.88
N LEU A 452 10.24 -11.22 -29.46
CA LEU A 452 10.73 -11.46 -30.81
C LEU A 452 12.27 -11.59 -30.79
N PRO A 453 12.79 -12.83 -30.80
CA PRO A 453 14.20 -13.08 -31.09
C PRO A 453 14.54 -12.64 -32.52
N PHE A 454 15.61 -11.88 -32.70
CA PHE A 454 15.97 -11.36 -34.02
C PHE A 454 16.54 -12.41 -34.96
N SER A 455 16.87 -13.60 -34.45
CA SER A 455 17.19 -14.75 -35.30
C SER A 455 16.04 -15.15 -36.26
N MET A 456 14.79 -14.70 -35.98
CA MET A 456 13.66 -14.84 -36.89
C MET A 456 13.75 -13.94 -38.12
N ILE A 457 14.50 -12.82 -38.02
CA ILE A 457 14.73 -11.86 -39.11
C ILE A 457 15.99 -12.24 -39.89
N SER A 458 17.07 -12.54 -39.17
CA SER A 458 18.35 -12.92 -39.78
C SER A 458 19.16 -13.79 -38.81
N PRO A 459 19.80 -14.87 -39.32
CA PRO A 459 20.74 -15.68 -38.55
C PRO A 459 21.92 -14.91 -37.96
N TYR A 460 22.30 -13.79 -38.59
CA TYR A 460 23.38 -12.92 -38.09
C TYR A 460 23.01 -12.18 -36.79
N LEU A 461 21.71 -12.07 -36.51
CA LEU A 461 21.19 -11.43 -35.29
C LEU A 461 20.85 -12.45 -34.19
N ASP A 462 21.36 -13.69 -34.35
CA ASP A 462 21.14 -14.74 -33.36
C ASP A 462 21.71 -14.33 -31.99
N GLY A 463 20.91 -14.54 -30.96
CA GLY A 463 21.13 -14.09 -29.57
C GLY A 463 20.48 -12.76 -29.24
N PHE A 464 20.23 -11.88 -30.18
CA PHE A 464 19.51 -10.62 -29.94
C PHE A 464 18.00 -10.83 -29.95
N GLY A 465 17.29 -10.02 -29.16
CA GLY A 465 15.84 -9.99 -29.18
C GLY A 465 15.25 -8.80 -28.43
N VAL A 466 13.94 -8.67 -28.57
CA VAL A 466 13.14 -7.63 -27.94
C VAL A 466 11.93 -8.24 -27.26
N MET A 467 11.65 -7.77 -26.05
CA MET A 467 10.36 -7.95 -25.37
C MET A 467 9.71 -6.59 -25.20
N VAL A 468 8.45 -6.47 -25.59
CA VAL A 468 7.66 -5.26 -25.39
C VAL A 468 6.29 -5.61 -24.89
N ASN A 469 5.82 -4.84 -23.88
CA ASN A 469 4.46 -4.87 -23.40
C ASN A 469 3.94 -3.45 -23.32
N HIS A 470 2.73 -3.22 -23.80
CA HIS A 470 2.06 -1.93 -23.71
C HIS A 470 0.60 -2.13 -23.31
N SER A 471 0.13 -1.34 -22.33
CA SER A 471 -1.27 -1.28 -21.96
C SER A 471 -1.78 0.16 -21.97
N ASP A 472 -3.02 0.36 -22.43
CA ASP A 472 -3.82 1.59 -22.23
C ASP A 472 -5.11 1.18 -21.54
N THR A 473 -5.26 1.55 -20.25
CA THR A 473 -6.39 1.19 -19.39
C THR A 473 -7.11 2.44 -18.95
N LYS A 474 -8.38 2.59 -19.31
CA LYS A 474 -9.25 3.67 -18.85
C LYS A 474 -10.13 3.17 -17.72
N SER A 475 -10.32 4.00 -16.71
CA SER A 475 -11.21 3.75 -15.58
C SER A 475 -11.99 5.00 -15.21
N GLY A 476 -13.18 4.83 -14.67
CA GLY A 476 -13.97 5.88 -14.07
C GLY A 476 -14.77 5.29 -12.92
N ILE A 477 -14.59 5.86 -11.71
CA ILE A 477 -15.29 5.49 -10.48
C ILE A 477 -16.11 6.68 -10.04
N GLU A 478 -17.38 6.47 -9.71
CA GLU A 478 -18.25 7.49 -9.17
C GLU A 478 -18.05 7.63 -7.67
N LEU A 479 -17.56 8.79 -7.23
CA LEU A 479 -17.52 9.15 -5.81
C LEU A 479 -18.85 9.73 -5.36
N PRO A 480 -19.23 9.53 -4.07
CA PRO A 480 -20.44 10.15 -3.51
C PRO A 480 -20.27 11.66 -3.35
N GLU A 481 -21.39 12.35 -3.23
CA GLU A 481 -21.48 13.80 -3.13
C GLU A 481 -20.77 14.41 -1.90
N ILE A 482 -20.52 13.64 -0.84
CA ILE A 482 -19.97 14.17 0.41
C ILE A 482 -18.44 14.20 0.34
N GLY A 483 -17.86 15.40 0.39
CA GLY A 483 -16.42 15.65 0.45
C GLY A 483 -15.76 15.94 -0.90
N PHE A 484 -16.38 15.56 -2.04
CA PHE A 484 -15.89 15.81 -3.39
C PHE A 484 -16.91 16.53 -4.28
N ALA A 485 -17.98 17.06 -3.71
CA ALA A 485 -18.97 17.81 -4.47
C ALA A 485 -18.34 19.09 -5.03
N ASN A 486 -18.42 19.26 -6.34
CA ASN A 486 -18.39 20.61 -6.87
C ASN A 486 -19.63 21.36 -6.35
N VAL A 487 -19.57 22.70 -6.37
CA VAL A 487 -20.61 23.60 -5.86
C VAL A 487 -22.03 23.36 -6.43
N ASN A 488 -22.17 22.47 -7.43
CA ASN A 488 -23.41 22.17 -8.15
C ASN A 488 -24.03 20.80 -7.79
N GLY A 489 -23.40 20.01 -6.89
CA GLY A 489 -23.92 18.71 -6.49
C GLY A 489 -23.76 17.59 -7.53
N ASP A 490 -22.93 17.79 -8.56
CA ASP A 490 -22.69 16.78 -9.58
C ASP A 490 -21.78 15.66 -9.05
N LYS A 491 -22.09 14.42 -9.42
CA LYS A 491 -21.23 13.28 -9.13
C LYS A 491 -19.87 13.47 -9.79
N VAL A 492 -18.80 13.26 -9.00
CA VAL A 492 -17.43 13.34 -9.51
C VAL A 492 -16.97 11.96 -9.95
N SER A 493 -16.61 11.81 -11.22
CA SER A 493 -15.97 10.61 -11.74
C SER A 493 -14.45 10.79 -11.70
N ILE A 494 -13.77 9.90 -10.99
CA ILE A 494 -12.30 9.88 -10.88
C ILE A 494 -11.71 8.61 -11.49
N PRO A 495 -10.44 8.64 -11.93
CA PRO A 495 -9.71 7.42 -12.27
C PRO A 495 -9.58 6.50 -11.05
N LEU A 496 -9.48 5.20 -11.29
CA LEU A 496 -9.19 4.21 -10.23
C LEU A 496 -7.84 4.55 -9.57
N PRO A 497 -7.81 4.81 -8.25
CA PRO A 497 -6.56 5.07 -7.55
C PRO A 497 -5.56 3.91 -7.68
N GLY A 498 -4.27 4.24 -7.84
CA GLY A 498 -3.20 3.26 -8.03
C GLY A 498 -3.04 2.75 -9.46
N LEU A 499 -3.89 3.16 -10.42
CA LEU A 499 -3.88 2.67 -11.79
C LEU A 499 -3.32 3.73 -12.76
N SER A 500 -2.12 3.48 -13.30
CA SER A 500 -1.59 4.27 -14.42
C SER A 500 -2.34 3.91 -15.71
N ARG A 501 -2.80 4.93 -16.45
CA ARG A 501 -3.50 4.71 -17.69
C ARG A 501 -2.64 4.00 -18.74
N LYS A 502 -1.41 4.45 -18.92
CA LYS A 502 -0.48 3.88 -19.91
C LYS A 502 0.75 3.31 -19.22
N VAL A 503 1.04 2.05 -19.49
CA VAL A 503 2.26 1.40 -19.04
C VAL A 503 2.94 0.75 -20.24
N THR A 504 4.24 0.99 -20.39
CA THR A 504 5.07 0.37 -21.45
C THR A 504 6.30 -0.22 -20.81
N ASN A 505 6.58 -1.48 -21.07
CA ASN A 505 7.84 -2.14 -20.72
C ASN A 505 8.54 -2.54 -22.01
N LEU A 506 9.81 -2.17 -22.14
CA LEU A 506 10.68 -2.52 -23.25
C LEU A 506 11.93 -3.18 -22.69
N ARG A 507 12.27 -4.36 -23.16
CA ARG A 507 13.53 -5.03 -22.85
C ARG A 507 14.24 -5.41 -24.15
N LEU A 508 15.44 -4.90 -24.34
CA LEU A 508 16.38 -5.36 -25.34
C LEU A 508 17.36 -6.33 -24.69
N TYR A 509 17.60 -7.45 -25.32
CA TYR A 509 18.51 -8.45 -24.77
C TYR A 509 19.42 -9.05 -25.83
N TYR A 510 20.57 -9.54 -25.37
CA TYR A 510 21.47 -10.43 -26.10
C TYR A 510 21.77 -11.65 -25.22
N GLU A 511 21.51 -12.84 -25.76
CA GLU A 511 21.73 -14.11 -25.05
C GLU A 511 22.35 -15.13 -26.00
N LYS A 512 23.65 -15.39 -25.83
CA LYS A 512 24.38 -16.37 -26.64
C LYS A 512 25.68 -16.79 -25.96
N ALA A 513 26.03 -18.08 -26.07
CA ALA A 513 27.31 -18.64 -25.62
C ALA A 513 27.65 -18.32 -24.15
N GLY A 514 26.62 -18.38 -23.26
CA GLY A 514 26.76 -18.08 -21.84
C GLY A 514 26.65 -16.61 -21.47
N PHE A 515 26.73 -15.69 -22.42
CA PHE A 515 26.49 -14.26 -22.18
C PHE A 515 25.01 -13.96 -22.17
N GLN A 516 24.58 -13.16 -21.20
CA GLN A 516 23.25 -12.54 -21.14
C GLN A 516 23.44 -11.07 -20.80
N ILE A 517 23.00 -10.19 -21.69
CA ILE A 517 23.03 -8.74 -21.49
C ILE A 517 21.61 -8.24 -21.77
N ALA A 518 21.07 -7.39 -20.89
CA ALA A 518 19.76 -6.81 -21.08
C ALA A 518 19.71 -5.37 -20.59
N ALA A 519 18.96 -4.54 -21.33
CA ALA A 519 18.51 -3.22 -20.92
C ALA A 519 16.98 -3.23 -20.91
N ALA A 520 16.40 -2.86 -19.80
CA ALA A 520 14.96 -2.77 -19.63
C ALA A 520 14.53 -1.35 -19.27
N ALA A 521 13.47 -0.85 -19.90
CA ALA A 521 12.86 0.42 -19.58
C ALA A 521 11.38 0.22 -19.26
N ARG A 522 10.93 0.69 -18.09
CA ARG A 522 9.53 0.76 -17.70
C ARG A 522 9.09 2.20 -17.70
N LYS A 523 8.10 2.54 -18.51
CA LYS A 523 7.46 3.86 -18.55
C LYS A 523 6.01 3.73 -18.11
N ARG A 524 5.57 4.60 -17.20
CA ARG A 524 4.16 4.75 -16.82
C ARG A 524 3.72 6.21 -16.88
N SER A 525 2.45 6.44 -17.21
CA SER A 525 1.84 7.77 -17.13
C SER A 525 1.54 8.15 -15.68
N SER A 526 1.35 9.45 -15.42
CA SER A 526 0.82 9.95 -14.16
C SER A 526 -0.52 9.30 -13.85
N PHE A 527 -0.81 9.11 -12.55
CA PHE A 527 -2.02 8.48 -12.07
C PHE A 527 -2.43 8.99 -10.69
N LEU A 528 -3.71 8.86 -10.38
CA LEU A 528 -4.25 9.17 -9.06
C LEU A 528 -3.72 8.18 -8.03
N GLY A 529 -2.98 8.67 -7.03
CA GLY A 529 -2.42 7.86 -5.94
C GLY A 529 -3.40 7.73 -4.78
N GLN A 530 -3.87 8.87 -4.26
CA GLN A 530 -4.74 8.92 -3.09
C GLN A 530 -5.90 9.89 -3.31
N VAL A 531 -7.00 9.67 -2.60
CA VAL A 531 -8.22 10.50 -2.64
C VAL A 531 -8.44 11.29 -1.36
N SER A 532 -7.59 11.10 -0.37
CA SER A 532 -7.58 11.86 0.89
C SER A 532 -6.16 12.12 1.35
N ASP A 533 -5.98 13.20 2.12
CA ASP A 533 -4.73 13.47 2.83
C ASP A 533 -4.59 12.59 4.09
N TYR A 534 -3.51 12.80 4.85
CA TYR A 534 -3.23 12.06 6.10
C TYR A 534 -4.22 12.38 7.25
N GLN A 535 -5.04 13.43 7.11
CA GLN A 535 -6.09 13.84 8.05
C GLN A 535 -7.48 13.38 7.61
N ASP A 536 -7.57 12.53 6.58
CA ASP A 536 -8.81 12.09 5.95
C ASP A 536 -9.62 13.23 5.29
N ASN A 537 -9.01 14.39 4.98
CA ASN A 537 -9.64 15.40 4.16
C ASN A 537 -9.64 14.97 2.69
N ALA A 538 -10.70 15.35 1.95
CA ALA A 538 -10.79 15.08 0.52
C ALA A 538 -9.73 15.85 -0.26
N GLN A 539 -8.71 15.15 -0.77
CA GLN A 539 -7.64 15.70 -1.59
C GLN A 539 -7.17 14.67 -2.61
N LEU A 540 -7.16 15.03 -3.88
CA LEU A 540 -6.63 14.17 -4.94
C LEU A 540 -5.12 14.37 -5.05
N THR A 541 -4.37 13.34 -4.66
CA THR A 541 -2.91 13.32 -4.81
C THR A 541 -2.52 12.41 -5.95
N PHE A 542 -1.79 12.95 -6.92
CA PHE A 542 -1.31 12.23 -8.10
C PHE A 542 0.15 11.84 -7.96
N ILE A 543 0.50 10.71 -8.54
CA ILE A 543 1.87 10.26 -8.72
C ILE A 543 2.29 10.60 -10.14
N LYS A 544 3.40 11.30 -10.29
CA LYS A 544 3.95 11.71 -11.60
C LYS A 544 4.38 10.50 -12.40
N GLY A 545 4.16 10.55 -13.72
CA GLY A 545 4.64 9.53 -14.64
C GLY A 545 6.18 9.49 -14.66
N GLU A 546 6.72 8.28 -14.76
CA GLU A 546 8.16 8.07 -14.73
C GLU A 546 8.63 7.05 -15.78
N THR A 547 9.90 7.11 -16.10
CA THR A 547 10.61 6.07 -16.85
C THR A 547 11.78 5.59 -16.01
N VAL A 548 11.82 4.30 -15.68
CA VAL A 548 12.90 3.66 -14.94
C VAL A 548 13.64 2.73 -15.89
N VAL A 549 14.98 2.81 -15.89
CA VAL A 549 15.86 1.98 -16.73
C VAL A 549 16.71 1.09 -15.84
N ASP A 550 16.71 -0.21 -16.15
CA ASP A 550 17.53 -1.22 -15.49
C ASP A 550 18.48 -1.87 -16.49
N LEU A 551 19.71 -2.16 -16.08
CA LEU A 551 20.72 -2.84 -16.86
C LEU A 551 21.15 -4.12 -16.17
N GLN A 552 21.38 -5.17 -16.94
CA GLN A 552 21.87 -6.46 -16.42
C GLN A 552 22.88 -7.06 -17.40
N ALA A 553 23.94 -7.62 -16.86
CA ALA A 553 24.86 -8.48 -17.62
C ALA A 553 25.22 -9.70 -16.78
N SER A 554 25.30 -10.87 -17.40
CA SER A 554 25.79 -12.08 -16.77
C SER A 554 26.56 -12.95 -17.76
N TYR A 555 27.44 -13.78 -17.20
CA TYR A 555 28.18 -14.77 -17.99
C TYR A 555 28.25 -16.10 -17.24
N GLU A 556 27.78 -17.16 -17.88
CA GLU A 556 27.90 -18.53 -17.40
C GLU A 556 29.09 -19.21 -18.07
N ILE A 557 30.02 -19.71 -17.28
CA ILE A 557 31.22 -20.41 -17.76
C ILE A 557 30.78 -21.78 -18.32
N GLN A 558 31.02 -21.96 -19.64
CA GLN A 558 30.50 -23.10 -20.38
C GLN A 558 31.43 -24.34 -20.35
N SER A 559 32.71 -24.19 -19.93
CA SER A 559 33.70 -25.27 -19.97
C SER A 559 34.72 -25.13 -18.85
N GLY A 560 35.54 -26.20 -18.64
CA GLY A 560 36.59 -26.26 -17.64
C GLY A 560 36.06 -26.58 -16.23
N TRP A 561 36.90 -26.42 -15.23
CA TRP A 561 36.62 -26.77 -13.83
C TRP A 561 35.60 -25.84 -13.15
N LEU A 562 35.39 -24.66 -13.69
CA LEU A 562 34.36 -23.71 -13.25
C LEU A 562 33.07 -23.77 -14.09
N LYS A 563 32.89 -24.77 -14.95
CA LYS A 563 31.66 -24.93 -15.73
C LYS A 563 30.43 -24.91 -14.80
N GLY A 564 29.41 -24.14 -15.19
CA GLY A 564 28.21 -23.95 -14.38
C GLY A 564 28.31 -22.80 -13.36
N THR A 565 29.48 -22.10 -13.30
CA THR A 565 29.59 -20.85 -12.57
C THR A 565 28.98 -19.72 -13.39
N SER A 566 28.06 -18.98 -12.81
CA SER A 566 27.49 -17.76 -13.40
C SER A 566 27.88 -16.54 -12.57
N LEU A 567 28.42 -15.53 -13.24
CA LEU A 567 28.73 -14.23 -12.67
C LEU A 567 27.72 -13.22 -13.19
N PHE A 568 27.24 -12.31 -12.35
CA PHE A 568 26.32 -11.28 -12.80
C PHE A 568 26.61 -9.92 -12.18
N VAL A 569 26.23 -8.87 -12.91
CA VAL A 569 26.13 -7.49 -12.47
C VAL A 569 24.79 -6.93 -12.91
N GLN A 570 24.14 -6.20 -12.01
CA GLN A 570 22.86 -5.55 -12.27
C GLN A 570 22.88 -4.12 -11.73
N ALA A 571 22.35 -3.18 -12.50
CA ALA A 571 22.15 -1.81 -12.10
C ALA A 571 20.66 -1.50 -12.20
N GLN A 572 20.02 -1.23 -11.07
CA GLN A 572 18.61 -0.81 -10.99
C GLN A 572 18.53 0.71 -10.93
N ASN A 573 17.48 1.24 -11.56
CA ASN A 573 17.25 2.68 -11.69
C ASN A 573 18.49 3.41 -12.23
N TRP A 574 19.08 2.91 -13.30
CA TRP A 574 20.30 3.44 -13.91
C TRP A 574 20.19 4.93 -14.25
N ASN A 575 19.03 5.39 -14.70
CA ASN A 575 18.76 6.79 -15.02
C ASN A 575 18.40 7.66 -13.80
N ASN A 576 18.43 7.11 -12.59
CA ASN A 576 18.14 7.81 -11.33
C ASN A 576 16.78 8.54 -11.36
N ALA A 577 15.73 7.88 -11.81
CA ALA A 577 14.38 8.45 -11.85
C ALA A 577 13.87 8.71 -10.43
N PRO A 578 13.41 9.93 -10.12
CA PRO A 578 12.80 10.23 -8.83
C PRO A 578 11.34 9.79 -8.79
N PHE A 579 10.83 9.55 -7.59
CA PHE A 579 9.41 9.44 -7.31
C PHE A 579 8.86 10.81 -6.93
N LEU A 580 7.77 11.26 -7.58
CA LEU A 580 7.18 12.57 -7.37
C LEU A 580 5.67 12.45 -7.14
N GLU A 581 5.16 13.21 -6.16
CA GLU A 581 3.73 13.41 -5.93
C GLU A 581 3.36 14.87 -6.15
N PHE A 582 2.13 15.12 -6.62
CA PHE A 582 1.58 16.46 -6.81
C PHE A 582 0.06 16.46 -6.57
N VAL A 583 -0.50 17.62 -6.26
CA VAL A 583 -1.94 17.78 -6.01
C VAL A 583 -2.65 18.37 -7.23
N GLU A 584 -2.26 19.54 -7.68
CA GLU A 584 -2.91 20.26 -8.78
C GLU A 584 -2.03 20.34 -10.02
N ASP A 585 -0.76 20.70 -9.85
CA ASP A 585 0.17 20.93 -10.95
C ASP A 585 1.33 19.92 -10.91
N GLU A 586 1.49 19.15 -11.96
CA GLU A 586 2.56 18.17 -12.13
C GLU A 586 3.98 18.79 -12.06
N ASN A 587 4.10 20.08 -12.36
CA ASN A 587 5.36 20.79 -12.29
C ASN A 587 5.65 21.37 -10.89
N ASN A 588 4.71 21.25 -9.96
CA ASN A 588 4.84 21.69 -8.58
C ASN A 588 4.65 20.51 -7.61
N PRO A 589 5.65 19.62 -7.49
CA PRO A 589 5.53 18.43 -6.66
C PRO A 589 5.43 18.79 -5.18
N THR A 590 4.52 18.12 -4.48
CA THR A 590 4.35 18.21 -3.03
C THR A 590 5.25 17.24 -2.26
N ASN A 591 5.69 16.18 -2.92
CA ASN A 591 6.62 15.22 -2.36
C ASN A 591 7.60 14.73 -3.43
N ARG A 592 8.87 14.59 -3.06
CA ARG A 592 9.92 14.02 -3.89
C ARG A 592 10.75 13.03 -3.08
N VAL A 593 10.95 11.84 -3.64
CA VAL A 593 11.84 10.83 -3.08
C VAL A 593 12.85 10.41 -4.14
N ASP A 594 14.13 10.55 -3.84
CA ASP A 594 15.22 10.09 -4.68
C ASP A 594 15.76 8.77 -4.10
N TYR A 595 15.39 7.65 -4.73
CA TYR A 595 15.82 6.31 -4.30
C TYR A 595 17.27 5.99 -4.70
N GLY A 596 17.83 6.76 -5.63
CA GLY A 596 19.17 6.55 -6.13
C GLY A 596 19.26 5.34 -7.08
N ARG A 597 20.49 4.91 -7.35
CA ARG A 597 20.84 3.73 -8.14
C ARG A 597 21.28 2.61 -7.24
N THR A 598 20.86 1.39 -7.55
CA THR A 598 21.30 0.21 -6.79
C THR A 598 22.09 -0.72 -7.69
N TYR A 599 23.24 -1.20 -7.20
CA TYR A 599 24.10 -2.12 -7.91
C TYR A 599 24.18 -3.46 -7.15
N HIS A 600 23.98 -4.55 -7.89
CA HIS A 600 24.12 -5.90 -7.38
C HIS A 600 25.22 -6.63 -8.13
N PHE A 601 26.06 -7.35 -7.40
CA PHE A 601 27.09 -8.23 -7.92
C PHE A 601 26.93 -9.60 -7.29
N GLY A 602 27.09 -10.65 -8.06
CA GLY A 602 26.99 -11.98 -7.49
C GLY A 602 27.62 -13.05 -8.37
N ALA A 603 27.82 -14.20 -7.73
CA ALA A 603 28.25 -15.42 -8.36
C ALA A 603 27.38 -16.58 -7.87
N SER A 604 27.02 -17.49 -8.79
CA SER A 604 26.35 -18.75 -8.46
C SER A 604 27.03 -19.91 -9.16
N TYR A 605 27.01 -21.07 -8.51
CA TYR A 605 27.56 -22.30 -9.06
C TYR A 605 26.49 -23.41 -9.03
N ARG A 606 26.35 -24.09 -10.17
CA ARG A 606 25.45 -25.23 -10.29
C ARG A 606 26.29 -26.49 -10.41
N PHE A 607 26.12 -27.42 -9.45
CA PHE A 607 26.81 -28.70 -9.40
C PHE A 607 26.29 -29.65 -10.48
#